data_fad26777d89524ff6d16097c3c5169c1
#
_entry.id   fad26777d89524ff6d16097c3c5169c1
#
_cell.length_a   1.000
_cell.length_b   1.000
_cell.length_c   1.000
_cell.angle_alpha   90.00
_cell.angle_beta   90.00
_cell.angle_gamma   90.00
#
_symmetry.space_group_name_H-M   'P 1'
#
loop_
_entity.id
_entity.type
_entity.pdbx_description
1 polymer ?
#
loop_
_entity_poly.entity_id
_entity_poly.type
_entity_poly.pdbx_seq_one_letter_code
_entity_poly.pdbx_strand_id
1 'polypeptide(L)'
;DDMLRHTAAVVRGATSHSIVVGDMPFMSYQTSIEDGIRNAGRFLKEANADAVKLEGFYPELISALVKSGIPVVAHLGMTPQSFNVFGGFKVQAKTQDAASTLVEQAKAVSDAGAFAVTLECVPPDVAKLVTESISASTIGIGAGVSCDAQILVLQDLLGMTERSPKFVKRFADVGTVVTDAFRAYASEVEQGLFPAPEHCYKEAGI
;
A
#
# COMPACT_ATOMS: atom_id res chain seq x y z
N ASP A 1 13.65 -7.12 -6.07
CA ASP A 1 14.67 -6.65 -5.14
C ASP A 1 14.29 -5.31 -4.50
N ASP A 2 13.76 -4.32 -5.25
CA ASP A 2 13.42 -2.99 -4.72
C ASP A 2 12.38 -3.07 -3.60
N MET A 3 11.33 -3.86 -3.77
CA MET A 3 10.32 -4.06 -2.73
C MET A 3 10.87 -4.72 -1.48
N LEU A 4 11.85 -5.62 -1.60
CA LEU A 4 12.52 -6.20 -0.42
C LEU A 4 13.32 -5.13 0.34
N ARG A 5 14.04 -4.25 -0.37
CA ARG A 5 14.77 -3.13 0.26
C ARG A 5 13.83 -2.15 0.95
N HIS A 6 12.70 -1.79 0.30
CA HIS A 6 11.70 -0.91 0.89
C HIS A 6 11.07 -1.54 2.13
N THR A 7 10.67 -2.81 2.05
CA THR A 7 10.09 -3.55 3.18
C THR A 7 11.07 -3.63 4.35
N ALA A 8 12.33 -3.99 4.10
CA ALA A 8 13.36 -4.03 5.14
C ALA A 8 13.62 -2.65 5.78
N ALA A 9 13.51 -1.56 5.02
CA ALA A 9 13.62 -0.20 5.56
C ALA A 9 12.45 0.14 6.47
N VAL A 10 11.22 -0.24 6.09
CA VAL A 10 10.03 -0.05 6.92
C VAL A 10 10.13 -0.88 8.20
N VAL A 11 10.54 -2.14 8.11
CA VAL A 11 10.73 -3.01 9.29
C VAL A 11 11.70 -2.39 10.30
N ARG A 12 12.82 -1.80 9.85
CA ARG A 12 13.77 -1.12 10.75
C ARG A 12 13.19 0.11 11.47
N GLY A 13 12.22 0.77 10.84
CA GLY A 13 11.55 1.95 11.41
C GLY A 13 10.24 1.66 12.11
N ALA A 14 9.70 0.47 11.94
CA ALA A 14 8.41 0.08 12.52
C ALA A 14 8.53 -0.13 14.04
N THR A 15 7.44 0.16 14.75
CA THR A 15 7.35 -0.14 16.19
C THR A 15 6.98 -1.62 16.40
N SER A 16 7.22 -2.14 17.59
CA SER A 16 6.86 -3.51 17.96
C SER A 16 5.34 -3.80 17.92
N HIS A 17 4.51 -2.78 17.74
CA HIS A 17 3.05 -2.91 17.67
C HIS A 17 2.52 -2.81 16.22
N SER A 18 3.41 -2.65 15.23
CA SER A 18 3.03 -2.51 13.82
C SER A 18 3.27 -3.81 13.08
N ILE A 19 2.29 -4.24 12.29
CA ILE A 19 2.45 -5.35 11.34
C ILE A 19 2.99 -4.76 10.03
N VAL A 20 4.12 -5.27 9.56
CA VAL A 20 4.71 -4.87 8.28
C VAL A 20 4.35 -5.89 7.21
N VAL A 21 3.58 -5.45 6.23
CA VAL A 21 3.13 -6.27 5.10
C VAL A 21 3.95 -5.92 3.86
N GLY A 22 4.68 -6.89 3.32
CA GLY A 22 5.43 -6.73 2.08
C GLY A 22 4.52 -6.84 0.86
N ASP A 23 4.51 -5.82 0.01
CA ASP A 23 3.66 -5.80 -1.19
C ASP A 23 4.36 -6.53 -2.34
N MET A 24 3.80 -7.64 -2.79
CA MET A 24 4.38 -8.44 -3.87
C MET A 24 4.20 -7.73 -5.21
N PRO A 25 5.27 -7.40 -5.94
CA PRO A 25 5.16 -6.67 -7.20
C PRO A 25 4.56 -7.53 -8.32
N PHE A 26 4.03 -6.85 -9.35
CA PHE A 26 3.52 -7.50 -10.56
C PHE A 26 4.53 -8.49 -11.13
N MET A 27 4.05 -9.65 -11.57
CA MET A 27 4.81 -10.79 -12.11
C MET A 27 5.72 -11.51 -11.09
N SER A 28 5.61 -11.23 -9.81
CA SER A 28 6.34 -11.99 -8.79
C SER A 28 5.56 -13.21 -8.25
N TYR A 29 4.27 -13.33 -8.58
CA TYR A 29 3.40 -14.40 -8.10
C TYR A 29 2.38 -14.90 -9.14
N GLN A 30 2.28 -14.23 -10.29
CA GLN A 30 1.31 -14.58 -11.33
C GLN A 30 1.81 -15.71 -12.25
N THR A 31 3.09 -16.01 -12.24
CA THR A 31 3.73 -16.97 -13.16
C THR A 31 3.46 -18.42 -12.78
N SER A 32 3.59 -18.76 -11.49
CA SER A 32 3.28 -20.08 -10.92
C SER A 32 3.12 -19.98 -9.40
N ILE A 33 2.52 -21.00 -8.79
CA ILE A 33 2.40 -21.10 -7.33
C ILE A 33 3.78 -21.19 -6.68
N GLU A 34 4.71 -21.96 -7.27
CA GLU A 34 6.07 -22.15 -6.79
C GLU A 34 6.86 -20.86 -6.77
N ASP A 35 6.74 -20.04 -7.82
CA ASP A 35 7.36 -18.71 -7.86
C ASP A 35 6.74 -17.75 -6.84
N GLY A 36 5.42 -17.80 -6.69
CA GLY A 36 4.71 -17.07 -5.66
C GLY A 36 5.22 -17.38 -4.26
N ILE A 37 5.33 -18.66 -3.90
CA ILE A 37 5.87 -19.12 -2.60
C ILE A 37 7.31 -18.68 -2.43
N ARG A 38 8.17 -18.88 -3.44
CA ARG A 38 9.59 -18.49 -3.40
C ARG A 38 9.76 -17.00 -3.16
N ASN A 39 9.03 -16.19 -3.92
CA ASN A 39 9.13 -14.73 -3.83
C ASN A 39 8.50 -14.18 -2.54
N ALA A 40 7.36 -14.70 -2.09
CA ALA A 40 6.76 -14.34 -0.80
C ALA A 40 7.68 -14.70 0.38
N GLY A 41 8.30 -15.88 0.36
CA GLY A 41 9.25 -16.31 1.38
C GLY A 41 10.47 -15.38 1.53
N ARG A 42 10.87 -14.70 0.45
CA ARG A 42 11.94 -13.70 0.51
C ARG A 42 11.56 -12.49 1.37
N PHE A 43 10.32 -12.03 1.33
CA PHE A 43 9.87 -10.91 2.18
C PHE A 43 10.00 -11.23 3.66
N LEU A 44 9.67 -12.44 4.09
CA LEU A 44 9.79 -12.85 5.49
C LEU A 44 11.26 -13.05 5.88
N LYS A 45 12.03 -13.82 5.11
CA LYS A 45 13.38 -14.23 5.52
C LYS A 45 14.47 -13.20 5.21
N GLU A 46 14.32 -12.35 4.17
CA GLU A 46 15.33 -11.36 3.77
C GLU A 46 14.98 -9.95 4.26
N ALA A 47 13.68 -9.60 4.28
CA ALA A 47 13.20 -8.28 4.68
C ALA A 47 12.59 -8.25 6.09
N ASN A 48 12.41 -9.41 6.76
CA ASN A 48 11.74 -9.58 8.05
C ASN A 48 10.32 -9.00 8.08
N ALA A 49 9.58 -9.09 6.97
CA ALA A 49 8.15 -8.76 6.94
C ALA A 49 7.35 -9.77 7.77
N ASP A 50 6.24 -9.30 8.36
CA ASP A 50 5.31 -10.17 9.10
C ASP A 50 4.36 -10.93 8.16
N ALA A 51 4.05 -10.33 7.01
CA ALA A 51 3.10 -10.87 6.02
C ALA A 51 3.43 -10.36 4.61
N VAL A 52 2.73 -10.90 3.62
CA VAL A 52 2.75 -10.39 2.24
C VAL A 52 1.35 -9.98 1.78
N LYS A 53 1.28 -9.00 0.85
CA LYS A 53 0.06 -8.66 0.12
C LYS A 53 0.19 -9.05 -1.34
N LEU A 54 -0.89 -9.54 -1.93
CA LEU A 54 -1.00 -9.79 -3.37
C LEU A 54 -2.36 -9.30 -3.90
N GLU A 55 -2.35 -8.81 -5.13
CA GLU A 55 -3.51 -8.21 -5.80
C GLU A 55 -4.17 -9.20 -6.75
N GLY A 56 -5.51 -9.26 -6.71
CA GLY A 56 -6.31 -10.10 -7.56
C GLY A 56 -6.85 -11.36 -6.87
N PHE A 57 -7.57 -12.17 -7.65
CA PHE A 57 -8.26 -13.35 -7.16
C PHE A 57 -7.41 -14.62 -7.36
N TYR A 58 -6.65 -15.00 -6.33
CA TYR A 58 -5.71 -16.14 -6.33
C TYR A 58 -5.89 -17.06 -5.11
N PRO A 59 -7.07 -17.66 -4.88
CA PRO A 59 -7.33 -18.46 -3.67
C PRO A 59 -6.39 -19.67 -3.54
N GLU A 60 -6.01 -20.33 -4.64
CA GLU A 60 -5.10 -21.47 -4.61
C GLU A 60 -3.69 -21.05 -4.16
N LEU A 61 -3.20 -19.94 -4.67
CA LEU A 61 -1.91 -19.40 -4.25
C LEU A 61 -1.95 -18.97 -2.77
N ILE A 62 -3.00 -18.28 -2.33
CA ILE A 62 -3.19 -17.91 -0.93
C ILE A 62 -3.14 -19.15 -0.03
N SER A 63 -3.89 -20.20 -0.38
CA SER A 63 -3.88 -21.45 0.37
C SER A 63 -2.48 -22.08 0.43
N ALA A 64 -1.72 -22.04 -0.68
CA ALA A 64 -0.36 -22.59 -0.73
C ALA A 64 0.63 -21.77 0.12
N LEU A 65 0.51 -20.44 0.11
CA LEU A 65 1.31 -19.54 0.95
C LEU A 65 1.04 -19.77 2.44
N VAL A 66 -0.24 -19.81 2.84
CA VAL A 66 -0.65 -20.03 4.22
C VAL A 66 -0.18 -21.40 4.72
N LYS A 67 -0.32 -22.46 3.92
CA LYS A 67 0.21 -23.80 4.23
C LYS A 67 1.74 -23.83 4.37
N SER A 68 2.42 -22.89 3.70
CA SER A 68 3.87 -22.71 3.82
C SER A 68 4.28 -21.84 5.00
N GLY A 69 3.33 -21.41 5.84
CA GLY A 69 3.58 -20.57 7.02
C GLY A 69 3.75 -19.08 6.69
N ILE A 70 3.28 -18.62 5.53
CA ILE A 70 3.37 -17.21 5.09
C ILE A 70 1.99 -16.56 5.28
N PRO A 71 1.83 -15.59 6.21
CA PRO A 71 0.58 -14.85 6.36
C PRO A 71 0.30 -13.96 5.16
N VAL A 72 -0.98 -13.91 4.72
CA VAL A 72 -1.38 -13.25 3.48
C VAL A 72 -2.49 -12.23 3.71
N VAL A 73 -2.32 -11.05 3.13
CA VAL A 73 -3.37 -10.06 2.86
C VAL A 73 -3.77 -10.18 1.39
N ALA A 74 -5.02 -10.49 1.12
CA ALA A 74 -5.58 -10.43 -0.23
C ALA A 74 -5.97 -8.99 -0.59
N HIS A 75 -6.00 -8.64 -1.88
CA HIS A 75 -6.44 -7.33 -2.35
C HIS A 75 -7.42 -7.47 -3.51
N LEU A 76 -8.64 -7.01 -3.31
CA LEU A 76 -9.76 -7.09 -4.25
C LEU A 76 -10.35 -5.71 -4.55
N GLY A 77 -11.22 -5.63 -5.53
CA GLY A 77 -11.76 -4.38 -6.06
C GLY A 77 -10.89 -3.83 -7.17
N MET A 78 -10.52 -2.55 -7.09
CA MET A 78 -9.48 -2.00 -7.97
C MET A 78 -8.12 -2.53 -7.50
N THR A 79 -7.41 -3.17 -8.39
CA THR A 79 -6.06 -3.65 -8.17
C THR A 79 -5.11 -2.89 -9.09
N PRO A 80 -4.23 -1.99 -8.57
CA PRO A 80 -3.35 -1.17 -9.39
C PRO A 80 -2.51 -1.95 -10.40
N GLN A 81 -2.07 -3.16 -10.05
CA GLN A 81 -1.34 -4.03 -10.98
C GLN A 81 -2.17 -4.45 -12.21
N SER A 82 -3.50 -4.39 -12.11
CA SER A 82 -4.43 -4.68 -13.22
C SER A 82 -4.88 -3.42 -13.98
N PHE A 83 -4.22 -2.28 -13.78
CA PHE A 83 -4.58 -0.98 -14.38
C PHE A 83 -4.85 -1.04 -15.88
N ASN A 84 -3.99 -1.75 -16.62
CA ASN A 84 -4.13 -1.88 -18.08
C ASN A 84 -5.37 -2.70 -18.46
N VAL A 85 -5.71 -3.74 -17.69
CA VAL A 85 -6.91 -4.57 -17.92
C VAL A 85 -8.18 -3.78 -17.64
N PHE A 86 -8.19 -2.98 -16.58
CA PHE A 86 -9.34 -2.13 -16.24
C PHE A 86 -9.46 -0.88 -17.14
N GLY A 87 -8.42 -0.54 -17.88
CA GLY A 87 -8.36 0.68 -18.68
C GLY A 87 -8.39 1.95 -17.82
N GLY A 88 -7.66 1.94 -16.71
CA GLY A 88 -7.50 3.04 -15.76
C GLY A 88 -8.04 2.76 -14.36
N PHE A 89 -7.87 3.74 -13.46
CA PHE A 89 -8.44 3.69 -12.11
C PHE A 89 -9.96 3.88 -12.17
N LYS A 90 -10.71 2.82 -11.87
CA LYS A 90 -12.18 2.81 -11.92
C LYS A 90 -12.75 2.14 -10.67
N VAL A 91 -13.82 2.71 -10.15
CA VAL A 91 -14.61 2.06 -9.09
C VAL A 91 -15.13 0.72 -9.60
N GLN A 92 -14.89 -0.33 -8.83
CA GLN A 92 -15.30 -1.70 -9.14
C GLN A 92 -16.65 -2.04 -8.48
N ALA A 93 -17.22 -3.19 -8.82
CA ALA A 93 -18.44 -3.75 -8.19
C ALA A 93 -19.66 -2.79 -8.18
N LYS A 94 -19.89 -2.02 -9.26
CA LYS A 94 -20.99 -1.05 -9.37
C LYS A 94 -22.33 -1.67 -9.74
N THR A 95 -22.36 -2.86 -10.28
CA THR A 95 -23.60 -3.58 -10.63
C THR A 95 -23.87 -4.68 -9.61
N GLN A 96 -25.13 -5.14 -9.51
CA GLN A 96 -25.51 -6.20 -8.59
C GLN A 96 -24.67 -7.47 -8.83
N ASP A 97 -24.48 -7.86 -10.09
CA ASP A 97 -23.71 -9.05 -10.45
C ASP A 97 -22.22 -8.90 -10.06
N ALA A 98 -21.63 -7.73 -10.33
CA ALA A 98 -20.25 -7.45 -9.96
C ALA A 98 -20.07 -7.38 -8.45
N ALA A 99 -21.05 -6.86 -7.71
CA ALA A 99 -21.05 -6.85 -6.25
C ALA A 99 -21.13 -8.26 -5.68
N SER A 100 -22.04 -9.10 -6.21
CA SER A 100 -22.17 -10.51 -5.82
C SER A 100 -20.86 -11.27 -6.10
N THR A 101 -20.26 -11.05 -7.27
CA THR A 101 -18.97 -11.65 -7.63
C THR A 101 -17.86 -11.26 -6.64
N LEU A 102 -17.78 -9.97 -6.25
CA LEU A 102 -16.79 -9.50 -5.29
C LEU A 102 -16.97 -10.15 -3.91
N VAL A 103 -18.21 -10.31 -3.45
CA VAL A 103 -18.52 -11.00 -2.18
C VAL A 103 -18.05 -12.45 -2.22
N GLU A 104 -18.36 -13.18 -3.31
CA GLU A 104 -17.92 -14.58 -3.47
C GLU A 104 -16.39 -14.68 -3.55
N GLN A 105 -15.72 -13.76 -4.24
CA GLN A 105 -14.27 -13.71 -4.27
C GLN A 105 -13.68 -13.45 -2.88
N ALA A 106 -14.26 -12.52 -2.11
CA ALA A 106 -13.81 -12.22 -0.75
C ALA A 106 -13.97 -13.42 0.18
N LYS A 107 -15.07 -14.15 0.09
CA LYS A 107 -15.27 -15.41 0.83
C LYS A 107 -14.20 -16.43 0.46
N ALA A 108 -13.97 -16.66 -0.83
CA ALA A 108 -13.01 -17.66 -1.29
C ALA A 108 -11.56 -17.34 -0.83
N VAL A 109 -11.13 -16.07 -0.85
CA VAL A 109 -9.78 -15.72 -0.36
C VAL A 109 -9.70 -15.78 1.18
N SER A 110 -10.77 -15.45 1.90
CA SER A 110 -10.85 -15.62 3.36
C SER A 110 -10.80 -17.11 3.74
N ASP A 111 -11.58 -17.96 3.06
CA ASP A 111 -11.58 -19.42 3.29
C ASP A 111 -10.25 -20.08 2.91
N ALA A 112 -9.52 -19.51 1.94
CA ALA A 112 -8.16 -19.92 1.59
C ALA A 112 -7.12 -19.58 2.67
N GLY A 113 -7.49 -18.77 3.67
CA GLY A 113 -6.67 -18.44 4.85
C GLY A 113 -6.03 -17.06 4.82
N ALA A 114 -6.45 -16.15 3.93
CA ALA A 114 -6.07 -14.75 4.06
C ALA A 114 -6.58 -14.20 5.40
N PHE A 115 -5.69 -13.58 6.21
CA PHE A 115 -6.09 -13.02 7.50
C PHE A 115 -6.72 -11.63 7.37
N ALA A 116 -6.48 -10.96 6.24
CA ALA A 116 -7.11 -9.69 5.90
C ALA A 116 -7.35 -9.57 4.39
N VAL A 117 -8.33 -8.74 4.01
CA VAL A 117 -8.69 -8.42 2.62
C VAL A 117 -8.72 -6.92 2.44
N THR A 118 -7.85 -6.39 1.60
CA THR A 118 -7.92 -4.99 1.17
C THR A 118 -9.03 -4.84 0.13
N LEU A 119 -9.89 -3.84 0.33
CA LEU A 119 -10.96 -3.46 -0.60
C LEU A 119 -10.65 -2.05 -1.13
N GLU A 120 -10.29 -1.95 -2.42
CA GLU A 120 -9.96 -0.66 -3.03
C GLU A 120 -11.02 -0.22 -4.04
N CYS A 121 -11.44 1.05 -3.92
CA CYS A 121 -12.34 1.69 -4.87
C CYS A 121 -13.61 0.86 -5.16
N VAL A 122 -14.33 0.46 -4.11
CA VAL A 122 -15.63 -0.22 -4.19
C VAL A 122 -16.72 0.62 -3.52
N PRO A 123 -18.00 0.49 -3.91
CA PRO A 123 -19.10 1.19 -3.24
C PRO A 123 -19.16 0.84 -1.74
N PRO A 124 -19.47 1.81 -0.85
CA PRO A 124 -19.47 1.59 0.60
C PRO A 124 -20.44 0.50 1.09
N ASP A 125 -21.58 0.35 0.43
CA ASP A 125 -22.58 -0.68 0.72
C ASP A 125 -22.08 -2.09 0.35
N VAL A 126 -21.34 -2.21 -0.75
CA VAL A 126 -20.70 -3.46 -1.15
C VAL A 126 -19.55 -3.81 -0.19
N ALA A 127 -18.73 -2.84 0.19
CA ALA A 127 -17.65 -3.04 1.17
C ALA A 127 -18.22 -3.51 2.53
N LYS A 128 -19.33 -2.91 2.98
CA LYS A 128 -20.05 -3.35 4.17
C LYS A 128 -20.52 -4.80 4.05
N LEU A 129 -21.13 -5.16 2.92
CA LEU A 129 -21.61 -6.52 2.68
C LEU A 129 -20.46 -7.54 2.70
N VAL A 130 -19.31 -7.21 2.12
CA VAL A 130 -18.11 -8.04 2.18
C VAL A 130 -17.65 -8.20 3.63
N THR A 131 -17.49 -7.10 4.38
CA THR A 131 -17.04 -7.11 5.78
C THR A 131 -17.94 -8.01 6.66
N GLU A 132 -19.25 -7.94 6.47
CA GLU A 132 -20.22 -8.77 7.21
C GLU A 132 -20.27 -10.24 6.75
N SER A 133 -19.67 -10.58 5.60
CA SER A 133 -19.75 -11.91 4.97
C SER A 133 -18.53 -12.78 5.15
N ILE A 134 -17.41 -12.25 5.64
CA ILE A 134 -16.14 -12.98 5.77
C ILE A 134 -15.59 -12.93 7.20
N SER A 135 -14.72 -13.87 7.55
CA SER A 135 -14.04 -13.92 8.84
C SER A 135 -12.70 -13.16 8.86
N ALA A 136 -12.10 -12.95 7.69
CA ALA A 136 -10.88 -12.14 7.55
C ALA A 136 -11.21 -10.66 7.81
N SER A 137 -10.28 -9.91 8.44
CA SER A 137 -10.45 -8.47 8.62
C SER A 137 -10.43 -7.73 7.28
N THR A 138 -11.25 -6.69 7.14
CA THR A 138 -11.26 -5.85 5.92
C THR A 138 -10.47 -4.56 6.12
N ILE A 139 -9.69 -4.18 5.10
CA ILE A 139 -8.90 -2.95 5.07
C ILE A 139 -9.39 -2.11 3.89
N GLY A 140 -10.06 -0.99 4.18
CA GLY A 140 -10.65 -0.13 3.15
C GLY A 140 -9.68 0.94 2.63
N ILE A 141 -9.67 1.15 1.32
CA ILE A 141 -9.10 2.32 0.67
C ILE A 141 -10.05 2.79 -0.44
N GLY A 142 -10.74 3.90 -0.20
CA GLY A 142 -11.82 4.33 -1.09
C GLY A 142 -13.03 3.38 -1.09
N ALA A 143 -13.30 2.71 0.03
CA ALA A 143 -14.38 1.73 0.20
C ALA A 143 -15.40 2.12 1.29
N GLY A 144 -15.34 3.35 1.79
CA GLY A 144 -16.20 3.83 2.88
C GLY A 144 -15.75 3.39 4.27
N VAL A 145 -16.58 3.65 5.28
CA VAL A 145 -16.21 3.51 6.71
C VAL A 145 -16.49 2.13 7.29
N SER A 146 -17.13 1.23 6.56
CA SER A 146 -17.64 -0.05 7.10
C SER A 146 -16.60 -1.18 7.12
N CYS A 147 -15.40 -0.95 6.62
CA CYS A 147 -14.29 -1.88 6.78
C CYS A 147 -13.70 -1.79 8.20
N ASP A 148 -13.11 -2.89 8.69
CA ASP A 148 -12.52 -2.97 10.04
C ASP A 148 -11.33 -2.03 10.22
N ALA A 149 -10.59 -1.76 9.14
CA ALA A 149 -9.46 -0.83 9.12
C ALA A 149 -9.45 0.03 7.86
N GLN A 150 -8.65 1.10 7.87
CA GLN A 150 -8.46 2.01 6.74
C GLN A 150 -6.97 2.18 6.43
N ILE A 151 -6.63 2.32 5.16
CA ILE A 151 -5.27 2.61 4.71
C ILE A 151 -5.29 3.74 3.68
N LEU A 152 -4.21 4.51 3.61
CA LEU A 152 -3.96 5.51 2.56
C LEU A 152 -2.51 5.41 2.10
N VAL A 153 -2.29 5.75 0.84
CA VAL A 153 -0.93 5.94 0.30
C VAL A 153 -0.27 7.10 1.03
N LEU A 154 0.94 6.90 1.54
CA LEU A 154 1.68 7.87 2.35
C LEU A 154 1.78 9.24 1.68
N GLN A 155 2.13 9.26 0.39
CA GLN A 155 2.29 10.50 -0.38
C GLN A 155 0.98 11.26 -0.51
N ASP A 156 -0.14 10.56 -0.65
CA ASP A 156 -1.47 11.18 -0.71
C ASP A 156 -1.87 11.74 0.66
N LEU A 157 -1.67 10.96 1.73
CA LEU A 157 -1.97 11.34 3.11
C LEU A 157 -1.21 12.61 3.50
N LEU A 158 0.07 12.71 3.13
CA LEU A 158 0.95 13.84 3.45
C LEU A 158 0.85 15.01 2.46
N GLY A 159 0.04 14.92 1.41
CA GLY A 159 -0.09 15.98 0.41
C GLY A 159 1.19 16.20 -0.42
N MET A 160 1.91 15.13 -0.73
CA MET A 160 3.11 15.17 -1.57
C MET A 160 2.81 15.01 -3.06
N THR A 161 1.58 14.62 -3.41
CA THR A 161 1.09 14.45 -4.78
C THR A 161 0.30 15.67 -5.22
N GLU A 162 0.48 16.12 -6.48
CA GLU A 162 -0.31 17.23 -7.05
C GLU A 162 -1.79 16.87 -7.18
N ARG A 163 -2.07 15.64 -7.60
CA ARG A 163 -3.43 15.13 -7.81
C ARG A 163 -3.65 13.88 -6.96
N SER A 164 -4.75 13.86 -6.25
CA SER A 164 -5.15 12.72 -5.41
C SER A 164 -6.52 12.21 -5.84
N PRO A 165 -6.81 10.90 -5.70
CA PRO A 165 -8.14 10.35 -5.90
C PRO A 165 -9.19 11.00 -4.99
N LYS A 166 -10.47 10.95 -5.39
CA LYS A 166 -11.59 11.55 -4.66
C LYS A 166 -11.68 11.11 -3.18
N PHE A 167 -11.30 9.88 -2.89
CA PHE A 167 -11.40 9.31 -1.54
C PHE A 167 -10.27 9.77 -0.60
N VAL A 168 -9.25 10.41 -1.13
CA VAL A 168 -8.10 10.88 -0.35
C VAL A 168 -8.46 12.16 0.40
N LYS A 169 -8.24 12.13 1.71
CA LYS A 169 -8.14 13.32 2.55
C LYS A 169 -6.67 13.57 2.85
N ARG A 170 -6.16 14.74 2.50
CA ARG A 170 -4.82 15.18 2.90
C ARG A 170 -4.84 15.61 4.37
N PHE A 171 -3.93 15.09 5.15
CA PHE A 171 -3.76 15.42 6.57
C PHE A 171 -2.61 16.40 6.81
N ALA A 172 -1.76 16.61 5.78
CA ALA A 172 -0.66 17.57 5.77
C ALA A 172 -0.45 18.10 4.34
N ASP A 173 0.40 19.12 4.19
CA ASP A 173 0.82 19.68 2.90
C ASP A 173 2.36 19.73 2.82
N VAL A 174 2.98 18.57 2.98
CA VAL A 174 4.43 18.42 2.99
C VAL A 174 5.04 18.79 1.64
N GLY A 175 4.35 18.54 0.54
CA GLY A 175 4.81 18.90 -0.80
C GLY A 175 5.09 20.39 -0.96
N THR A 176 4.17 21.25 -0.50
CA THR A 176 4.35 22.70 -0.50
C THR A 176 5.51 23.12 0.41
N VAL A 177 5.55 22.60 1.63
CA VAL A 177 6.63 22.92 2.60
C VAL A 177 8.02 22.61 2.02
N VAL A 178 8.18 21.43 1.42
CA VAL A 178 9.44 21.01 0.80
C VAL A 178 9.80 21.92 -0.39
N THR A 179 8.83 22.20 -1.26
CA THR A 179 9.04 23.06 -2.43
C THR A 179 9.45 24.47 -2.04
N ASP A 180 8.79 25.06 -1.05
CA ASP A 180 9.06 26.42 -0.61
C ASP A 180 10.41 26.52 0.11
N ALA A 181 10.81 25.47 0.87
CA ALA A 181 12.14 25.41 1.47
C ALA A 181 13.26 25.41 0.41
N PHE A 182 13.11 24.63 -0.68
CA PHE A 182 14.07 24.64 -1.78
C PHE A 182 14.11 25.97 -2.52
N ARG A 183 12.96 26.62 -2.74
CA ARG A 183 12.89 27.95 -3.36
C ARG A 183 13.58 29.02 -2.51
N ALA A 184 13.32 29.02 -1.19
CA ALA A 184 13.96 29.92 -0.26
C ALA A 184 15.48 29.74 -0.27
N TYR A 185 15.95 28.49 -0.14
CA TYR A 185 17.37 28.17 -0.21
C TYR A 185 18.03 28.69 -1.50
N ALA A 186 17.43 28.39 -2.66
CA ALA A 186 17.99 28.84 -3.93
C ALA A 186 18.05 30.36 -4.02
N SER A 187 16.98 31.05 -3.61
CA SER A 187 16.92 32.53 -3.60
C SER A 187 17.97 33.17 -2.67
N GLU A 188 18.15 32.63 -1.47
CA GLU A 188 19.14 33.16 -0.52
C GLU A 188 20.58 32.90 -1.01
N VAL A 189 20.85 31.77 -1.66
CA VAL A 189 22.16 31.53 -2.28
C VAL A 189 22.42 32.50 -3.43
N GLU A 190 21.45 32.73 -4.32
CA GLU A 190 21.59 33.68 -5.44
C GLU A 190 21.79 35.13 -4.96
N GLN A 191 21.18 35.51 -3.84
CA GLN A 191 21.30 36.83 -3.23
C GLN A 191 22.52 37.01 -2.33
N GLY A 192 23.30 35.93 -2.09
CA GLY A 192 24.45 35.95 -1.17
C GLY A 192 24.04 36.08 0.31
N LEU A 193 22.80 35.76 0.66
CA LEU A 193 22.28 35.77 2.03
C LEU A 193 22.60 34.45 2.77
N PHE A 194 22.78 33.37 2.04
CA PHE A 194 23.23 32.08 2.56
C PHE A 194 24.54 31.67 1.85
N PRO A 195 25.61 31.21 2.61
CA PRO A 195 25.65 31.13 4.06
C PRO A 195 25.87 32.51 4.73
N ALA A 196 25.13 32.77 5.79
CA ALA A 196 25.37 33.94 6.66
C ALA A 196 26.57 33.64 7.59
N PRO A 197 27.13 34.68 8.29
CA PRO A 197 28.30 34.51 9.17
C PRO A 197 28.17 33.39 10.22
N GLU A 198 26.99 33.20 10.76
CA GLU A 198 26.70 32.13 11.72
C GLU A 198 26.77 30.71 11.11
N HIS A 199 26.69 30.57 9.81
CA HIS A 199 26.82 29.31 9.06
C HIS A 199 28.27 29.05 8.60
N CYS A 200 29.21 29.96 8.93
CA CYS A 200 30.62 29.88 8.52
C CYS A 200 31.50 29.38 9.67
N TYR A 201 32.53 28.61 9.33
CA TYR A 201 33.60 28.33 10.29
C TYR A 201 34.47 29.55 10.50
N LYS A 202 35.17 29.63 11.65
CA LYS A 202 36.12 30.70 11.93
C LYS A 202 37.23 30.69 10.87
N GLU A 203 37.65 31.91 10.45
CA GLU A 203 38.75 32.06 9.53
C GLU A 203 40.02 31.42 10.11
N ALA A 204 40.74 30.67 9.27
CA ALA A 204 42.09 30.27 9.60
C ALA A 204 42.95 31.53 9.62
N GLY A 205 43.51 31.90 10.75
CA GLY A 205 44.32 33.12 10.90
C GLY A 205 45.62 33.07 10.08
N ILE A 206 45.49 33.04 8.73
CA ILE A 206 46.58 33.12 7.73
C ILE A 206 46.73 34.56 7.24
#